data_df46e09962f0845c3ebe20f9f77da83a
#
_entry.id   df46e09962f0845c3ebe20f9f77da83a
#
_cell.length_a   1.000
_cell.length_b   1.000
_cell.length_c   1.000
_cell.angle_alpha   90.00
_cell.angle_beta   90.00
_cell.angle_gamma   90.00
#
_symmetry.space_group_name_H-M   'P 1'
#
loop_
_entity.id
_entity.type
_entity.pdbx_description
1 polymer ?
#
loop_
_entity_poly.entity_id
_entity_poly.type
_entity_poly.pdbx_seq_one_letter_code
_entity_poly.pdbx_strand_id
1 'polypeptide(L)'
;MAKQVKPSKRGELEITSVNEKFLKLNKLKVELLGRGFAWLDTGTPESLIEAGQLIKAIEKRQGLKVGCIEEIAFNKGYISKSQLLDLSKEYNNSYGEYLLNLTSS
;
A
#
# COMPACT_ATOMS: atom_id res chain seq x y z
N MET A 1 -20.26 7.80 -9.74
CA MET A 1 -20.04 8.83 -8.70
C MET A 1 -18.89 9.78 -9.03
N ALA A 2 -17.71 9.28 -9.31
CA ALA A 2 -16.56 10.15 -9.59
C ALA A 2 -16.81 11.10 -10.78
N LYS A 3 -17.49 10.65 -11.83
CA LYS A 3 -17.82 11.48 -13.00
C LYS A 3 -18.71 12.69 -12.69
N GLN A 4 -19.39 12.68 -11.53
CA GLN A 4 -20.32 13.76 -11.12
C GLN A 4 -19.63 14.78 -10.21
N VAL A 5 -18.34 14.55 -9.88
CA VAL A 5 -17.59 15.43 -8.99
C VAL A 5 -17.05 16.61 -9.78
N LYS A 6 -17.24 17.82 -9.25
CA LYS A 6 -16.70 19.06 -9.83
C LYS A 6 -15.39 19.40 -9.14
N PRO A 7 -14.47 20.09 -9.82
CA PRO A 7 -13.22 20.55 -9.22
C PRO A 7 -13.48 21.39 -7.95
N SER A 8 -12.60 21.23 -6.95
CA SER A 8 -12.62 22.04 -5.72
C SER A 8 -12.09 23.45 -6.00
N LYS A 9 -12.04 24.31 -4.96
CA LYS A 9 -11.44 25.66 -5.05
C LYS A 9 -9.97 25.61 -5.48
N ARG A 10 -9.27 24.48 -5.25
CA ARG A 10 -7.90 24.26 -5.71
C ARG A 10 -7.80 23.82 -7.17
N GLY A 11 -8.94 23.64 -7.86
CA GLY A 11 -8.99 23.14 -9.23
C GLY A 11 -8.81 21.63 -9.37
N GLU A 12 -8.88 20.89 -8.28
CA GLU A 12 -8.70 19.43 -8.26
C GLU A 12 -10.00 18.69 -7.97
N LEU A 13 -10.10 17.49 -8.53
CA LEU A 13 -11.18 16.55 -8.18
C LEU A 13 -10.82 15.87 -6.85
N GLU A 14 -11.63 16.10 -5.83
CA GLU A 14 -11.36 15.60 -4.48
C GLU A 14 -12.13 14.29 -4.21
N ILE A 15 -11.44 13.30 -3.64
CA ILE A 15 -12.07 12.05 -3.20
C ILE A 15 -13.12 12.31 -2.11
N THR A 16 -12.92 13.33 -1.29
CA THR A 16 -13.87 13.75 -0.26
C THR A 16 -15.25 14.03 -0.85
N SER A 17 -15.31 14.67 -2.02
CA SER A 17 -16.59 14.95 -2.70
C SER A 17 -17.29 13.67 -3.14
N VAL A 18 -16.55 12.62 -3.52
CA VAL A 18 -17.11 11.30 -3.83
C VAL A 18 -17.69 10.67 -2.56
N ASN A 19 -16.93 10.71 -1.47
CA ASN A 19 -17.36 10.19 -0.18
C ASN A 19 -18.64 10.87 0.33
N GLU A 20 -18.73 12.19 0.19
CA GLU A 20 -19.94 12.96 0.55
C GLU A 20 -21.18 12.51 -0.24
N LYS A 21 -21.02 12.22 -1.53
CA LYS A 21 -22.11 11.71 -2.34
C LYS A 21 -22.58 10.35 -1.88
N PHE A 22 -21.67 9.44 -1.57
CA PHE A 22 -22.01 8.12 -1.03
C PHE A 22 -22.65 8.23 0.34
N LEU A 23 -22.20 9.18 1.18
CA LEU A 23 -22.80 9.43 2.48
C LEU A 23 -24.26 9.86 2.35
N LYS A 24 -24.55 10.80 1.41
CA LYS A 24 -25.93 11.25 1.14
C LYS A 24 -26.85 10.14 0.65
N LEU A 25 -26.28 9.11 0.00
CA LEU A 25 -27.01 7.94 -0.47
C LEU A 25 -27.10 6.82 0.58
N ASN A 26 -26.58 7.04 1.80
CA ASN A 26 -26.48 6.04 2.86
C ASN A 26 -25.74 4.77 2.42
N LYS A 27 -24.75 4.92 1.53
CA LYS A 27 -23.93 3.83 1.00
C LYS A 27 -22.46 3.90 1.43
N LEU A 28 -22.13 4.83 2.32
CA LEU A 28 -20.78 4.97 2.85
C LEU A 28 -20.63 4.11 4.11
N LYS A 29 -19.58 3.29 4.14
CA LYS A 29 -19.17 2.55 5.34
C LYS A 29 -17.86 3.13 5.84
N VAL A 30 -17.69 3.15 7.15
CA VAL A 30 -16.48 3.66 7.80
C VAL A 30 -15.82 2.53 8.58
N GLU A 31 -14.55 2.34 8.33
CA GLU A 31 -13.71 1.42 9.11
C GLU A 31 -12.75 2.24 9.97
N LEU A 32 -12.73 1.97 11.25
CA LEU A 32 -11.81 2.64 12.18
C LEU A 32 -10.51 1.84 12.25
N LEU A 33 -9.41 2.50 11.89
CA LEU A 33 -8.09 1.91 12.02
C LEU A 33 -7.67 1.94 13.49
N GLY A 34 -7.19 0.79 14.01
CA GLY A 34 -6.74 0.67 15.38
C GLY A 34 -5.33 1.21 15.60
N ARG A 35 -4.79 0.91 16.76
CA ARG A 35 -3.39 1.20 17.08
C ARG A 35 -2.48 0.41 16.14
N GLY A 36 -1.33 0.98 15.82
CA GLY A 36 -0.36 0.36 14.93
C GLY A 36 -0.56 0.71 13.46
N PHE A 37 -1.64 1.39 13.11
CA PHE A 37 -1.83 1.96 11.78
C PHE A 37 -1.30 3.39 11.76
N ALA A 38 -0.62 3.73 10.68
CA ALA A 38 -0.15 5.09 10.44
C ALA A 38 -0.73 5.59 9.11
N TRP A 39 -1.31 6.77 9.13
CA TRP A 39 -1.75 7.45 7.92
C TRP A 39 -0.65 8.42 7.49
N LEU A 40 -0.15 8.25 6.28
CA LEU A 40 0.91 9.09 5.74
C LEU A 40 0.42 9.73 4.44
N ASP A 41 0.45 11.05 4.40
CA ASP A 41 0.21 11.79 3.18
C ASP A 41 1.52 11.90 2.41
N THR A 42 1.47 11.73 1.10
CA THR A 42 2.64 11.81 0.22
C THR A 42 2.49 12.89 -0.84
N GLY A 43 1.60 13.86 -0.59
CA GLY A 43 1.25 14.91 -1.54
C GLY A 43 2.29 16.04 -1.68
N THR A 44 3.30 16.09 -0.79
CA THR A 44 4.39 17.06 -0.88
C THR A 44 5.73 16.33 -0.89
N PRO A 45 6.82 16.98 -1.38
CA PRO A 45 8.16 16.38 -1.32
C PRO A 45 8.58 16.01 0.10
N GLU A 46 8.30 16.84 1.09
CA GLU A 46 8.62 16.58 2.49
C GLU A 46 7.86 15.39 3.03
N SER A 47 6.56 15.32 2.81
CA SER A 47 5.72 14.22 3.31
C SER A 47 6.07 12.89 2.64
N LEU A 48 6.46 12.93 1.36
CA LEU A 48 6.93 11.74 0.65
C LEU A 48 8.23 11.20 1.25
N ILE A 49 9.18 12.08 1.55
CA ILE A 49 10.45 11.72 2.19
C ILE A 49 10.19 11.13 3.59
N GLU A 50 9.34 11.77 4.38
CA GLU A 50 8.99 11.30 5.73
C GLU A 50 8.35 9.91 5.69
N ALA A 51 7.44 9.67 4.75
CA ALA A 51 6.83 8.36 4.56
C ALA A 51 7.88 7.29 4.22
N GLY A 52 8.80 7.62 3.30
CA GLY A 52 9.90 6.73 2.93
C GLY A 52 10.81 6.42 4.11
N GLN A 53 11.13 7.41 4.93
CA GLN A 53 11.96 7.23 6.13
C GLN A 53 11.30 6.31 7.15
N LEU A 54 9.99 6.46 7.37
CA LEU A 54 9.24 5.60 8.29
C LEU A 54 9.25 4.15 7.80
N ILE A 55 8.95 3.93 6.53
CA ILE A 55 8.94 2.58 5.95
C ILE A 55 10.34 1.96 6.04
N LYS A 56 11.38 2.72 5.73
CA LYS A 56 12.77 2.27 5.85
C LYS A 56 13.09 1.82 7.28
N ALA A 57 12.68 2.61 8.28
CA ALA A 57 12.92 2.28 9.68
C ALA A 57 12.19 0.99 10.09
N ILE A 58 10.94 0.83 9.68
CA ILE A 58 10.13 -0.36 9.98
C ILE A 58 10.76 -1.60 9.33
N GLU A 59 11.06 -1.54 8.04
CA GLU A 59 11.66 -2.68 7.31
C GLU A 59 13.01 -3.08 7.89
N LYS A 60 13.85 -2.09 8.22
CA LYS A 60 15.19 -2.35 8.78
C LYS A 60 15.12 -3.02 10.14
N ARG A 61 14.16 -2.65 10.99
CA ARG A 61 14.01 -3.21 12.34
C ARG A 61 13.35 -4.58 12.34
N GLN A 62 12.38 -4.80 11.46
CA GLN A 62 11.62 -6.05 11.41
C GLN A 62 12.23 -7.10 10.49
N GLY A 63 13.05 -6.69 9.54
CA GLY A 63 13.55 -7.59 8.49
C GLY A 63 12.46 -8.02 7.51
N LEU A 64 11.31 -7.36 7.52
CA LEU A 64 10.17 -7.64 6.67
C LEU A 64 9.88 -6.42 5.79
N LYS A 65 9.41 -6.67 4.57
CA LYS A 65 9.04 -5.58 3.66
C LYS A 65 7.59 -5.16 3.85
N VAL A 66 7.35 -3.86 3.71
CA VAL A 66 6.01 -3.27 3.74
C VAL A 66 5.45 -3.26 2.32
N GLY A 67 4.25 -3.81 2.16
CA GLY A 67 3.56 -3.78 0.87
C GLY A 67 4.21 -4.62 -0.22
N CYS A 68 4.95 -5.66 0.15
CA CYS A 68 5.52 -6.59 -0.82
C CYS A 68 4.41 -7.44 -1.42
N ILE A 69 4.02 -7.11 -2.65
CA ILE A 69 2.86 -7.74 -3.30
C ILE A 69 3.04 -9.25 -3.52
N GLU A 70 4.25 -9.69 -3.81
CA GLU A 70 4.57 -11.10 -4.01
C GLU A 70 4.42 -11.89 -2.71
N GLU A 71 4.88 -11.34 -1.59
CA GLU A 71 4.72 -11.96 -0.26
C GLU A 71 3.25 -12.04 0.12
N ILE A 72 2.50 -10.96 -0.10
CA ILE A 72 1.07 -10.91 0.18
C ILE A 72 0.33 -11.96 -0.65
N ALA A 73 0.62 -12.03 -1.95
CA ALA A 73 0.01 -13.00 -2.85
C ALA A 73 0.33 -14.43 -2.42
N PHE A 74 1.57 -14.69 -2.02
CA PHE A 74 1.99 -16.00 -1.53
C PHE A 74 1.26 -16.37 -0.23
N ASN A 75 1.20 -15.45 0.73
CA ASN A 75 0.54 -15.68 2.02
C ASN A 75 -0.97 -15.87 1.88
N LYS A 76 -1.58 -15.23 0.87
CA LYS A 76 -3.00 -15.39 0.56
C LYS A 76 -3.31 -16.64 -0.29
N GLY A 77 -2.29 -17.35 -0.72
CA GLY A 77 -2.46 -18.54 -1.55
C GLY A 77 -2.78 -18.24 -3.02
N TYR A 78 -2.57 -16.99 -3.47
CA TYR A 78 -2.81 -16.61 -4.86
C TYR A 78 -1.71 -17.10 -5.81
N ILE A 79 -0.50 -17.27 -5.28
CA ILE A 79 0.62 -17.86 -6.01
C ILE A 79 1.23 -19.01 -5.20
N SER A 80 1.81 -19.97 -5.92
CA SER A 80 2.50 -21.09 -5.32
C SER A 80 3.94 -20.72 -4.92
N LYS A 81 4.57 -21.58 -4.12
CA LYS A 81 5.99 -21.46 -3.78
C LYS A 81 6.87 -21.45 -5.04
N SER A 82 6.55 -22.29 -6.02
CA SER A 82 7.27 -22.35 -7.31
C SER A 82 7.16 -21.02 -8.05
N GLN A 83 5.96 -20.44 -8.11
CA GLN A 83 5.75 -19.14 -8.76
C GLN A 83 6.50 -18.03 -8.03
N LEU A 84 6.52 -18.03 -6.69
CA LEU A 84 7.29 -17.06 -5.91
C LEU A 84 8.79 -17.19 -6.20
N LEU A 85 9.30 -18.41 -6.30
CA LEU A 85 10.69 -18.68 -6.65
C LEU A 85 11.04 -18.13 -8.03
N ASP A 86 10.15 -18.32 -9.01
CA ASP A 86 10.36 -17.78 -10.36
C ASP A 86 10.37 -16.24 -10.33
N LEU A 87 9.46 -15.63 -9.60
CA LEU A 87 9.43 -14.17 -9.44
C LEU A 87 10.72 -13.64 -8.78
N SER A 88 11.28 -14.37 -7.81
CA SER A 88 12.52 -13.95 -7.15
C SER A 88 13.69 -13.82 -8.13
N LYS A 89 13.69 -14.62 -9.20
CA LYS A 89 14.76 -14.61 -10.21
C LYS A 89 14.69 -13.40 -11.14
N GLU A 90 13.56 -12.71 -11.20
CA GLU A 90 13.39 -11.51 -12.01
C GLU A 90 14.12 -10.30 -11.42
N TYR A 91 14.44 -10.35 -10.12
CA TYR A 91 15.09 -9.28 -9.40
C TYR A 91 16.52 -9.67 -9.04
N ASN A 92 17.49 -9.02 -9.66
CA ASN A 92 18.90 -9.27 -9.36
C ASN A 92 19.41 -8.26 -8.32
N ASN A 93 18.79 -8.26 -7.14
CA ASN A 93 19.07 -7.30 -6.06
C ASN A 93 18.55 -7.85 -4.72
N SER A 94 18.61 -7.02 -3.68
CA SER A 94 18.15 -7.39 -2.33
C SER A 94 16.65 -7.75 -2.28
N TYR A 95 15.85 -7.20 -3.18
CA TYR A 95 14.43 -7.55 -3.26
C TYR A 95 14.26 -9.02 -3.68
N GLY A 96 15.00 -9.45 -4.71
CA GLY A 96 14.99 -10.84 -5.15
C GLY A 96 15.48 -11.80 -4.06
N GLU A 97 16.51 -11.41 -3.32
CA GLU A 97 17.02 -12.20 -2.18
C GLU A 97 15.95 -12.33 -1.10
N TYR A 98 15.22 -11.26 -0.82
CA TYR A 98 14.11 -11.29 0.15
C TYR A 98 13.04 -12.31 -0.27
N LEU A 99 12.60 -12.26 -1.54
CA LEU A 99 11.61 -13.21 -2.06
C LEU A 99 12.12 -14.65 -2.00
N LEU A 100 13.39 -14.86 -2.35
CA LEU A 100 14.00 -16.19 -2.27
C LEU A 100 14.00 -16.72 -0.84
N ASN A 101 14.30 -15.89 0.14
CA ASN A 101 14.30 -16.27 1.55
C ASN A 101 12.91 -16.66 2.05
N LEU A 102 11.84 -16.05 1.51
CA LEU A 102 10.47 -16.43 1.84
C LEU A 102 10.16 -17.87 1.42
N THR A 103 10.81 -18.36 0.36
CA THR A 103 10.59 -19.73 -0.13
C THR A 103 11.28 -20.78 0.76
N SER A 104 12.25 -20.37 1.57
CA SER A 104 13.08 -21.26 2.40
C SER A 104 12.46 -21.59 3.77
N SER A 105 11.40 -20.92 4.12
CA SER A 105 10.72 -21.10 5.40
C SER A 105 9.47 -21.94 5.35
#